data_cc2e38d53d15be25cd63359bcbcd88bc
#
_entry.id   cc2e38d53d15be25cd63359bcbcd88bc
#
_cell.length_a   1.000
_cell.length_b   1.000
_cell.length_c   1.000
_cell.angle_alpha   90.00
_cell.angle_beta   90.00
_cell.angle_gamma   90.00
#
_symmetry.space_group_name_H-M   'P 1'
#
loop_
_entity.id
_entity.type
_entity.pdbx_description
1 polymer ?
#
loop_
_entity_poly.entity_id
_entity_poly.type
_entity_poly.pdbx_seq_one_letter_code
_entity_poly.pdbx_strand_id
1 'polypeptide(L)'
;MRRLLIYLFAILPFAGYSQTVLTLDECVRLAKENNKRMEAAEQQLKSSLYEKRSVRALFLPSFSLTGSALYSTADGSYSSGMGQLSVLGDDGVPTGQSALFPGIDLAYDLGWIYGGGVKVEQPLYMGGKIRAGYRMTRIGNEIARQNKRLTESEVIVETSRAYADVVRTNELIQVAESYHDLL
;
A
#
# COMPACT_ATOMS: atom_id res chain seq x y z
N MET A 1 -9.31 -16.81 -59.40
CA MET A 1 -8.99 -16.57 -58.01
C MET A 1 -7.53 -16.87 -57.62
N ARG A 2 -6.86 -17.88 -58.18
CA ARG A 2 -5.43 -18.21 -57.88
C ARG A 2 -4.40 -17.17 -58.36
N ARG A 3 -4.69 -16.38 -59.38
CA ARG A 3 -3.78 -15.35 -59.93
C ARG A 3 -3.89 -14.02 -59.18
N LEU A 4 -4.96 -13.73 -58.51
CA LEU A 4 -5.15 -12.52 -57.67
C LEU A 4 -4.37 -12.59 -56.32
N LEU A 5 -4.19 -13.81 -55.81
CA LEU A 5 -3.40 -14.04 -54.55
C LEU A 5 -1.90 -13.82 -54.75
N ILE A 6 -1.39 -14.04 -55.97
CA ILE A 6 0.04 -13.84 -56.31
C ILE A 6 0.37 -12.33 -56.35
N TYR A 7 -0.53 -11.50 -56.83
CA TYR A 7 -0.33 -10.05 -56.84
C TYR A 7 -0.48 -9.39 -55.46
N LEU A 8 -1.26 -10.00 -54.55
CA LEU A 8 -1.38 -9.52 -53.19
C LEU A 8 -0.09 -9.75 -52.36
N PHE A 9 0.68 -10.79 -52.68
CA PHE A 9 1.95 -11.11 -52.01
C PHE A 9 3.14 -10.27 -52.53
N ALA A 10 3.02 -9.65 -53.70
CA ALA A 10 4.06 -8.81 -54.30
C ALA A 10 4.07 -7.36 -53.79
N ILE A 11 3.06 -6.97 -52.93
CA ILE A 11 2.94 -5.61 -52.38
C ILE A 11 3.34 -5.59 -50.89
N LEU A 12 4.01 -6.62 -50.39
CA LEU A 12 4.66 -6.51 -49.06
C LEU A 12 5.77 -5.47 -49.17
N PRO A 13 5.67 -4.29 -48.54
CA PRO A 13 6.78 -3.36 -48.53
C PRO A 13 7.95 -4.07 -47.85
N PHE A 14 9.06 -4.22 -48.51
CA PHE A 14 10.35 -4.43 -47.88
C PHE A 14 10.52 -3.26 -46.91
N ALA A 15 10.12 -3.44 -45.66
CA ALA A 15 10.49 -2.56 -44.58
C ALA A 15 12.01 -2.69 -44.45
N GLY A 16 12.72 -1.87 -45.22
CA GLY A 16 14.16 -1.75 -45.11
C GLY A 16 14.45 -1.38 -43.65
N TYR A 17 15.16 -2.25 -42.94
CA TYR A 17 15.75 -1.92 -41.66
C TYR A 17 16.70 -0.76 -41.90
N SER A 18 16.19 0.48 -41.74
CA SER A 18 17.02 1.66 -41.66
C SER A 18 17.90 1.48 -40.43
N GLN A 19 19.20 1.29 -40.63
CA GLN A 19 20.17 1.34 -39.53
C GLN A 19 20.15 2.76 -38.99
N THR A 20 19.40 2.96 -37.90
CA THR A 20 19.37 4.23 -37.19
C THR A 20 20.69 4.33 -36.43
N VAL A 21 21.57 5.23 -36.88
CA VAL A 21 22.79 5.56 -36.15
C VAL A 21 22.34 6.30 -34.88
N LEU A 22 22.44 5.63 -33.74
CA LEU A 22 22.10 6.22 -32.43
C LEU A 22 23.30 7.05 -31.97
N THR A 23 23.04 8.32 -31.68
CA THR A 23 24.01 9.20 -30.99
C THR A 23 24.06 8.89 -29.49
N LEU A 24 25.13 9.30 -28.81
CA LEU A 24 25.25 9.15 -27.37
C LEU A 24 24.07 9.78 -26.62
N ASP A 25 23.67 10.99 -27.03
CA ASP A 25 22.55 11.70 -26.39
C ASP A 25 21.22 10.96 -26.55
N GLU A 26 21.00 10.36 -27.71
CA GLU A 26 19.84 9.53 -28.00
C GLU A 26 19.84 8.26 -27.13
N CYS A 27 20.98 7.58 -27.00
CA CYS A 27 21.14 6.42 -26.11
C CYS A 27 20.85 6.78 -24.66
N VAL A 28 21.38 7.89 -24.18
CA VAL A 28 21.14 8.38 -22.80
C VAL A 28 19.68 8.72 -22.59
N ARG A 29 19.03 9.38 -23.55
CA ARG A 29 17.60 9.69 -23.47
C ARG A 29 16.75 8.42 -23.39
N LEU A 30 16.97 7.47 -24.28
CA LEU A 30 16.27 6.19 -24.30
C LEU A 30 16.51 5.36 -23.02
N ALA A 31 17.77 5.37 -22.53
CA ALA A 31 18.10 4.70 -21.28
C ALA A 31 17.33 5.30 -20.09
N LYS A 32 17.28 6.63 -19.98
CA LYS A 32 16.52 7.31 -18.91
C LYS A 32 15.03 7.01 -18.96
N GLU A 33 14.45 6.92 -20.16
CA GLU A 33 13.02 6.65 -20.35
C GLU A 33 12.63 5.19 -20.08
N ASN A 34 13.52 4.25 -20.39
CA ASN A 34 13.19 2.82 -20.36
C ASN A 34 13.90 2.03 -19.24
N ASN A 35 14.78 2.67 -18.46
CA ASN A 35 15.51 1.97 -17.41
C ASN A 35 14.64 1.67 -16.21
N LYS A 36 14.56 0.41 -15.82
CA LYS A 36 13.75 -0.05 -14.67
C LYS A 36 14.22 0.51 -13.33
N ARG A 37 15.50 0.85 -13.19
CA ARG A 37 16.04 1.51 -11.99
C ARG A 37 15.52 2.94 -11.87
N MET A 38 15.37 3.66 -12.98
CA MET A 38 14.75 4.99 -13.01
C MET A 38 13.28 4.92 -12.60
N GLU A 39 12.53 3.97 -13.16
CA GLU A 39 11.13 3.73 -12.80
C GLU A 39 11.00 3.41 -11.30
N ALA A 40 11.84 2.52 -10.76
CA ALA A 40 11.85 2.18 -9.34
C ALA A 40 12.16 3.39 -8.45
N ALA A 41 13.17 4.19 -8.81
CA ALA A 41 13.52 5.41 -8.06
C ALA A 41 12.39 6.45 -8.07
N GLU A 42 11.65 6.54 -9.17
CA GLU A 42 10.47 7.41 -9.29
C GLU A 42 9.32 6.94 -8.40
N GLN A 43 9.03 5.63 -8.38
CA GLN A 43 8.03 5.05 -7.48
C GLN A 43 8.42 5.22 -6.01
N GLN A 44 9.71 5.09 -5.68
CA GLN A 44 10.20 5.34 -4.33
C GLN A 44 10.02 6.80 -3.90
N LEU A 45 10.28 7.76 -4.79
CA LEU A 45 10.00 9.18 -4.54
C LEU A 45 8.50 9.42 -4.33
N LYS A 46 7.64 8.80 -5.14
CA LYS A 46 6.19 8.89 -5.01
C LYS A 46 5.71 8.27 -3.69
N SER A 47 6.26 7.13 -3.29
CA SER A 47 5.97 6.48 -2.00
C SER A 47 6.31 7.40 -0.83
N SER A 48 7.50 8.01 -0.81
CA SER A 48 7.91 8.93 0.25
C SER A 48 7.02 10.18 0.34
N LEU A 49 6.46 10.64 -0.79
CA LEU A 49 5.48 11.73 -0.82
C LEU A 49 4.16 11.33 -0.16
N TYR A 50 3.68 10.10 -0.41
CA TYR A 50 2.47 9.59 0.25
C TYR A 50 2.69 9.36 1.75
N GLU A 51 3.86 8.87 2.14
CA GLU A 51 4.23 8.75 3.56
C GLU A 51 4.18 10.09 4.27
N LYS A 52 4.77 11.14 3.67
CA LYS A 52 4.67 12.51 4.19
C LYS A 52 3.23 13.00 4.32
N ARG A 53 2.35 12.65 3.34
CA ARG A 53 0.92 13.00 3.39
C ARG A 53 0.20 12.23 4.49
N SER A 54 0.52 10.94 4.67
CA SER A 54 -0.04 10.10 5.72
C SER A 54 0.28 10.65 7.12
N VAL A 55 1.55 10.99 7.38
CA VAL A 55 1.94 11.59 8.67
C VAL A 55 1.31 12.98 8.86
N ARG A 56 1.11 13.76 7.79
CA ARG A 56 0.36 15.01 7.87
C ARG A 56 -1.09 14.78 8.27
N ALA A 57 -1.71 13.68 7.84
CA ALA A 57 -3.09 13.36 8.21
C ALA A 57 -3.26 13.09 9.72
N LEU A 58 -2.20 12.75 10.45
CA LEU A 58 -2.25 12.59 11.92
C LEU A 58 -2.54 13.91 12.67
N PHE A 59 -2.49 15.06 12.00
CA PHE A 59 -2.95 16.33 12.55
C PHE A 59 -4.47 16.50 12.45
N LEU A 60 -5.17 15.63 11.72
CA LEU A 60 -6.61 15.66 11.50
C LEU A 60 -7.30 14.61 12.37
N PRO A 61 -8.63 14.78 12.66
CA PRO A 61 -9.39 13.73 13.32
C PRO A 61 -9.41 12.45 12.47
N SER A 62 -9.23 11.32 13.13
CA SER A 62 -9.44 10.00 12.52
C SER A 62 -10.85 9.50 12.83
N PHE A 63 -11.51 8.95 11.82
CA PHE A 63 -12.84 8.35 11.94
C PHE A 63 -12.69 6.85 11.70
N SER A 64 -13.18 6.06 12.65
CA SER A 64 -13.24 4.61 12.50
C SER A 64 -14.66 4.11 12.71
N LEU A 65 -15.09 3.21 11.84
CA LEU A 65 -16.33 2.48 11.94
C LEU A 65 -15.98 1.05 12.34
N THR A 66 -16.61 0.58 13.44
CA THR A 66 -16.47 -0.79 13.91
C THR A 66 -17.81 -1.48 13.86
N GLY A 67 -17.80 -2.74 13.44
CA GLY A 67 -18.98 -3.60 13.47
C GLY A 67 -18.57 -4.99 13.93
N SER A 68 -19.39 -5.61 14.74
CA SER A 68 -19.22 -6.99 15.19
C SER A 68 -20.54 -7.72 15.10
N ALA A 69 -20.48 -9.00 14.77
CA ALA A 69 -21.56 -9.94 14.84
C ALA A 69 -21.07 -11.16 15.60
N LEU A 70 -21.76 -11.54 16.65
CA LEU A 70 -21.47 -12.70 17.46
C LEU A 70 -22.72 -13.58 17.50
N TYR A 71 -22.55 -14.86 17.25
CA TYR A 71 -23.59 -15.85 17.49
C TYR A 71 -23.25 -16.61 18.78
N SER A 72 -24.20 -16.60 19.73
CA SER A 72 -24.08 -17.34 20.98
C SER A 72 -25.18 -18.37 21.07
N THR A 73 -24.81 -19.58 21.47
CA THR A 73 -25.74 -20.67 21.80
C THR A 73 -25.99 -20.75 23.31
N ALA A 74 -25.57 -19.72 24.03
CA ALA A 74 -25.80 -19.68 25.47
C ALA A 74 -27.27 -19.32 25.75
N ASP A 75 -27.96 -20.24 26.32
CA ASP A 75 -29.30 -20.10 26.88
C ASP A 75 -29.26 -20.33 28.40
N GLY A 76 -30.12 -19.72 29.11
CA GLY A 76 -30.18 -19.91 30.56
C GLY A 76 -31.52 -19.44 31.13
N SER A 77 -31.92 -20.08 32.19
CA SER A 77 -33.07 -19.66 32.94
C SER A 77 -32.71 -19.54 34.41
N TYR A 78 -33.17 -18.49 35.03
CA TYR A 78 -33.13 -18.29 36.47
C TYR A 78 -34.54 -18.19 36.99
N SER A 79 -34.92 -19.14 37.85
CA SER A 79 -36.23 -19.14 38.53
C SER A 79 -36.00 -19.06 40.03
N SER A 80 -36.50 -18.02 40.66
CA SER A 80 -36.60 -17.98 42.11
C SER A 80 -38.04 -18.35 42.51
N GLY A 81 -38.18 -19.43 43.25
CA GLY A 81 -39.49 -19.80 43.79
C GLY A 81 -40.11 -18.70 44.67
N MET A 82 -41.41 -18.79 44.88
CA MET A 82 -42.09 -17.90 45.87
C MET A 82 -41.37 -17.99 47.19
N GLY A 83 -40.88 -16.86 47.67
CA GLY A 83 -40.27 -16.70 48.97
C GLY A 83 -41.26 -16.15 49.98
N GLN A 84 -41.06 -16.47 51.25
CA GLN A 84 -41.75 -15.89 52.36
C GLN A 84 -40.78 -15.00 53.15
N LEU A 85 -41.12 -13.75 53.31
CA LEU A 85 -40.38 -12.83 54.18
C LEU A 85 -41.17 -12.67 55.45
N SER A 86 -40.55 -12.93 56.59
CA SER A 86 -41.17 -12.65 57.88
C SER A 86 -41.31 -11.14 58.06
N VAL A 87 -42.51 -10.69 58.39
CA VAL A 87 -42.76 -9.29 58.73
C VAL A 87 -42.26 -9.05 60.17
N LEU A 88 -41.33 -8.13 60.33
CA LEU A 88 -40.83 -7.70 61.66
C LEU A 88 -41.69 -6.58 62.17
N GLY A 89 -42.02 -6.62 63.48
CA GLY A 89 -42.67 -5.50 64.21
C GLY A 89 -41.71 -4.31 64.43
N ASP A 90 -42.19 -3.21 64.90
CA ASP A 90 -41.37 -2.03 65.24
C ASP A 90 -40.30 -2.30 66.31
N ASP A 91 -40.42 -3.39 67.03
CA ASP A 91 -39.45 -3.92 68.00
C ASP A 91 -38.42 -4.88 67.41
N GLY A 92 -38.47 -5.10 66.06
CA GLY A 92 -37.56 -5.99 65.38
C GLY A 92 -37.85 -7.49 65.59
N VAL A 93 -38.95 -7.85 66.22
CA VAL A 93 -39.37 -9.24 66.47
C VAL A 93 -40.29 -9.70 65.33
N PRO A 94 -40.21 -10.95 64.85
CA PRO A 94 -41.13 -11.47 63.86
C PRO A 94 -42.56 -11.47 64.35
N THR A 95 -43.45 -10.82 63.63
CA THR A 95 -44.90 -10.69 64.01
C THR A 95 -45.71 -11.97 63.77
N GLY A 96 -45.09 -13.02 63.23
CA GLY A 96 -45.79 -14.23 62.82
C GLY A 96 -46.51 -14.10 61.47
N GLN A 97 -46.52 -12.93 60.89
CA GLN A 97 -47.08 -12.68 59.56
C GLN A 97 -45.97 -12.84 58.50
N SER A 98 -46.33 -13.40 57.37
CA SER A 98 -45.38 -13.60 56.22
C SER A 98 -45.90 -12.79 55.04
N ALA A 99 -45.06 -11.97 54.47
CA ALA A 99 -45.29 -11.40 53.14
C ALA A 99 -44.80 -12.39 52.05
N LEU A 100 -45.68 -12.71 51.14
CA LEU A 100 -45.33 -13.55 50.00
C LEU A 100 -44.58 -12.70 48.98
N PHE A 101 -43.38 -13.11 48.64
CA PHE A 101 -42.61 -12.54 47.55
C PHE A 101 -42.88 -13.35 46.29
N PRO A 102 -43.39 -12.74 45.18
CA PRO A 102 -43.59 -13.45 43.95
C PRO A 102 -42.25 -13.92 43.38
N GLY A 103 -42.19 -15.17 42.92
CA GLY A 103 -41.03 -15.69 42.24
C GLY A 103 -40.70 -14.84 41.01
N ILE A 104 -39.42 -14.76 40.68
CA ILE A 104 -38.94 -14.09 39.47
C ILE A 104 -38.42 -15.17 38.53
N ASP A 105 -39.05 -15.28 37.37
CA ASP A 105 -38.57 -16.17 36.29
C ASP A 105 -37.91 -15.29 35.20
N LEU A 106 -36.61 -15.49 35.00
CA LEU A 106 -35.84 -14.84 33.97
C LEU A 106 -35.32 -15.91 33.02
N ALA A 107 -35.72 -15.84 31.79
CA ALA A 107 -35.14 -16.66 30.72
C ALA A 107 -34.41 -15.75 29.72
N TYR A 108 -33.25 -16.17 29.29
CA TYR A 108 -32.53 -15.49 28.24
C TYR A 108 -32.06 -16.51 27.17
N ASP A 109 -32.20 -16.10 25.95
CA ASP A 109 -31.66 -16.81 24.76
C ASP A 109 -30.86 -15.79 23.97
N LEU A 110 -29.55 -16.05 23.87
CA LEU A 110 -28.60 -15.19 23.21
C LEU A 110 -28.30 -15.77 21.81
N GLY A 111 -29.11 -15.46 20.83
CA GLY A 111 -28.86 -15.82 19.46
C GLY A 111 -27.77 -14.93 18.82
N TRP A 112 -28.14 -14.21 17.78
CA TRP A 112 -27.26 -13.24 17.14
C TRP A 112 -27.21 -11.92 17.93
N ILE A 113 -25.99 -11.52 18.26
CA ILE A 113 -25.71 -10.23 18.88
C ILE A 113 -24.95 -9.38 17.88
N TYR A 114 -25.52 -8.25 17.53
CA TYR A 114 -24.89 -7.28 16.63
C TYR A 114 -24.46 -6.05 17.41
N GLY A 115 -23.23 -5.62 17.16
CA GLY A 115 -22.68 -4.39 17.72
C GLY A 115 -22.08 -3.53 16.65
N GLY A 116 -22.19 -2.22 16.78
CA GLY A 116 -21.56 -1.29 15.86
C GLY A 116 -21.32 0.06 16.53
N GLY A 117 -20.28 0.74 16.10
CA GLY A 117 -19.94 2.04 16.64
C GLY A 117 -19.10 2.88 15.69
N VAL A 118 -19.25 4.19 15.84
CA VAL A 118 -18.38 5.18 15.18
C VAL A 118 -17.47 5.77 16.26
N LYS A 119 -16.17 5.72 16.01
CA LYS A 119 -15.17 6.31 16.89
C LYS A 119 -14.48 7.46 16.18
N VAL A 120 -14.39 8.59 16.84
CA VAL A 120 -13.66 9.77 16.39
C VAL A 120 -12.52 10.03 17.35
N GLU A 121 -11.30 10.07 16.86
CA GLU A 121 -10.10 10.35 17.65
C GLU A 121 -9.36 11.55 17.10
N GLN A 122 -9.13 12.56 17.92
CA GLN A 122 -8.34 13.74 17.60
C GLN A 122 -7.25 13.92 18.65
N PRO A 123 -5.97 13.70 18.31
CA PRO A 123 -4.87 14.00 19.21
C PRO A 123 -4.70 15.52 19.36
N LEU A 124 -4.98 16.08 20.52
CA LEU A 124 -4.81 17.52 20.79
C LEU A 124 -3.36 17.85 21.10
N TYR A 125 -2.68 16.97 21.87
CA TYR A 125 -1.29 17.14 22.24
C TYR A 125 -0.58 15.79 22.45
N MET A 126 0.57 15.60 21.81
CA MET A 126 1.38 14.38 21.92
C MET A 126 2.86 14.70 22.17
N GLY A 127 3.16 15.72 23.00
CA GLY A 127 4.54 16.06 23.33
C GLY A 127 5.44 16.36 22.12
N GLY A 128 4.88 16.86 21.02
CA GLY A 128 5.64 17.15 19.79
C GLY A 128 5.92 15.95 18.87
N LYS A 129 5.47 14.72 19.23
CA LYS A 129 5.71 13.48 18.46
C LYS A 129 5.25 13.61 17.01
N ILE A 130 4.04 14.11 16.75
CA ILE A 130 3.50 14.26 15.39
C ILE A 130 4.34 15.27 14.57
N ARG A 131 4.76 16.38 15.20
CA ARG A 131 5.63 17.38 14.53
C ARG A 131 6.99 16.81 14.19
N ALA A 132 7.59 16.03 15.10
CA ALA A 132 8.87 15.36 14.86
C ALA A 132 8.74 14.32 13.73
N GLY A 133 7.71 13.47 13.75
CA GLY A 133 7.40 12.53 12.68
C GLY A 133 7.22 13.20 11.32
N TYR A 134 6.47 14.31 11.26
CA TYR A 134 6.31 15.07 10.02
C TYR A 134 7.64 15.65 9.50
N ARG A 135 8.52 16.13 10.40
CA ARG A 135 9.87 16.59 9.98
C ARG A 135 10.71 15.45 9.44
N MET A 136 10.65 14.26 10.06
CA MET A 136 11.36 13.08 9.58
C MET A 136 10.90 12.68 8.18
N THR A 137 9.60 12.59 7.92
CA THR A 137 9.09 12.24 6.59
C THR A 137 9.37 13.32 5.54
N ARG A 138 9.47 14.59 5.93
CA ARG A 138 9.93 15.67 5.03
C ARG A 138 11.37 15.45 4.59
N ILE A 139 12.25 15.11 5.53
CA ILE A 139 13.65 14.79 5.24
C ILE A 139 13.73 13.50 4.42
N GLY A 140 12.97 12.46 4.76
CA GLY A 140 12.89 11.21 3.99
C GLY A 140 12.49 11.44 2.53
N ASN A 141 11.52 12.34 2.27
CA ASN A 141 11.15 12.72 0.91
C ASN A 141 12.28 13.44 0.17
N GLU A 142 13.06 14.28 0.87
CA GLU A 142 14.22 14.93 0.25
C GLU A 142 15.32 13.91 -0.08
N ILE A 143 15.58 12.95 0.81
CA ILE A 143 16.52 11.84 0.56
C ILE A 143 16.08 11.05 -0.67
N ALA A 144 14.79 10.69 -0.78
CA ALA A 144 14.28 9.97 -1.94
C ALA A 144 14.46 10.76 -3.25
N ARG A 145 14.33 12.08 -3.19
CA ARG A 145 14.59 12.97 -4.33
C ARG A 145 16.06 12.95 -4.76
N GLN A 146 16.99 13.01 -3.79
CA GLN A 146 18.42 12.95 -4.09
C GLN A 146 18.81 11.56 -4.61
N ASN A 147 18.24 10.50 -4.07
CA ASN A 147 18.45 9.13 -4.56
C ASN A 147 17.99 8.97 -6.03
N LYS A 148 16.84 9.57 -6.41
CA LYS A 148 16.43 9.59 -7.83
C LYS A 148 17.47 10.28 -8.71
N ARG A 149 18.03 11.41 -8.28
CA ARG A 149 19.09 12.11 -9.01
C ARG A 149 20.38 11.29 -9.11
N LEU A 150 20.74 10.59 -8.03
CA LEU A 150 21.89 9.69 -8.03
C LEU A 150 21.68 8.56 -9.05
N THR A 151 20.54 7.89 -9.03
CA THR A 151 20.20 6.85 -10.01
C THR A 151 20.23 7.39 -11.44
N GLU A 152 19.75 8.60 -11.67
CA GLU A 152 19.82 9.25 -12.99
C GLU A 152 21.28 9.42 -13.45
N SER A 153 22.15 9.91 -12.56
CA SER A 153 23.57 10.07 -12.88
C SER A 153 24.27 8.73 -13.15
N GLU A 154 23.93 7.69 -12.36
CA GLU A 154 24.47 6.34 -12.60
C GLU A 154 24.05 5.78 -13.96
N VAL A 155 22.79 5.93 -14.35
CA VAL A 155 22.27 5.48 -15.66
C VAL A 155 22.98 6.21 -16.79
N ILE A 156 23.21 7.52 -16.66
CA ILE A 156 23.96 8.30 -17.67
C ILE A 156 25.38 7.76 -17.82
N VAL A 157 26.09 7.54 -16.70
CA VAL A 157 27.48 7.05 -16.72
C VAL A 157 27.57 5.64 -17.30
N GLU A 158 26.68 4.73 -16.88
CA GLU A 158 26.65 3.36 -17.40
C GLU A 158 26.35 3.34 -18.90
N THR A 159 25.39 4.14 -19.36
CA THR A 159 25.06 4.24 -20.80
C THR A 159 26.21 4.81 -21.61
N SER A 160 26.88 5.85 -21.08
CA SER A 160 28.02 6.46 -21.76
C SER A 160 29.21 5.51 -21.87
N ARG A 161 29.46 4.70 -20.83
CA ARG A 161 30.49 3.64 -20.87
C ARG A 161 30.16 2.58 -21.89
N ALA A 162 28.92 2.05 -21.85
CA ALA A 162 28.48 1.03 -22.81
C ALA A 162 28.57 1.53 -24.26
N TYR A 163 28.20 2.78 -24.51
CA TYR A 163 28.35 3.40 -25.84
C TYR A 163 29.82 3.47 -26.28
N ALA A 164 30.70 3.94 -25.39
CA ALA A 164 32.13 4.01 -25.69
C ALA A 164 32.74 2.62 -25.96
N ASP A 165 32.31 1.59 -25.23
CA ASP A 165 32.77 0.22 -25.43
C ASP A 165 32.31 -0.33 -26.79
N VAL A 166 31.10 -0.02 -27.24
CA VAL A 166 30.60 -0.39 -28.57
C VAL A 166 31.42 0.30 -29.66
N VAL A 167 31.66 1.62 -29.55
CA VAL A 167 32.47 2.37 -30.50
C VAL A 167 33.88 1.78 -30.60
N ARG A 168 34.53 1.55 -29.44
CA ARG A 168 35.85 0.94 -29.35
C ARG A 168 35.90 -0.43 -30.03
N THR A 169 34.89 -1.27 -29.76
CA THR A 169 34.84 -2.61 -30.37
C THR A 169 34.68 -2.54 -31.88
N ASN A 170 33.89 -1.62 -32.39
CA ASN A 170 33.71 -1.40 -33.81
C ASN A 170 35.03 -0.96 -34.48
N GLU A 171 35.77 -0.04 -33.88
CA GLU A 171 37.09 0.38 -34.35
C GLU A 171 38.10 -0.80 -34.38
N LEU A 172 38.08 -1.66 -33.33
CA LEU A 172 38.92 -2.86 -33.27
C LEU A 172 38.59 -3.85 -34.39
N ILE A 173 37.32 -4.00 -34.76
CA ILE A 173 36.88 -4.84 -35.86
C ILE A 173 37.44 -4.29 -37.18
N GLN A 174 37.34 -2.99 -37.44
CA GLN A 174 37.86 -2.36 -38.64
C GLN A 174 39.38 -2.53 -38.77
N VAL A 175 40.11 -2.41 -37.65
CA VAL A 175 41.56 -2.68 -37.66
C VAL A 175 41.85 -4.14 -37.97
N ALA A 176 41.10 -5.09 -37.40
CA ALA A 176 41.29 -6.51 -37.66
C ALA A 176 40.99 -6.89 -39.13
N GLU A 177 39.94 -6.32 -39.71
CA GLU A 177 39.60 -6.49 -41.13
C GLU A 177 40.71 -5.94 -42.04
N SER A 178 41.24 -4.76 -41.73
CA SER A 178 42.36 -4.17 -42.46
C SER A 178 43.63 -5.05 -42.43
N TYR A 179 43.90 -5.71 -41.30
CA TYR A 179 45.00 -6.68 -41.20
C TYR A 179 44.75 -7.94 -42.02
N HIS A 180 43.54 -8.44 -42.06
CA HIS A 180 43.18 -9.61 -42.85
C HIS A 180 43.34 -9.35 -44.34
N ASP A 181 43.00 -8.16 -44.82
CA ASP A 181 43.11 -7.78 -46.23
C ASP A 181 44.57 -7.57 -46.70
N LEU A 182 45.53 -7.44 -45.77
CA LEU A 182 46.95 -7.27 -46.06
C LEU A 182 47.73 -8.60 -46.10
N LEU A 183 47.12 -9.71 -45.70
CA LEU A 183 47.72 -11.05 -45.71
C LEU A 183 47.27 -11.87 -46.94
#